data_7a2357e78abe53bf48f8ef549e502094
#
_entry.id   7a2357e78abe53bf48f8ef549e502094
#
_cell.length_a   1.000
_cell.length_b   1.000
_cell.length_c   1.000
_cell.angle_alpha   90.00
_cell.angle_beta   90.00
_cell.angle_gamma   90.00
#
_symmetry.space_group_name_H-M   'P 1'
#
loop_
_entity.id
_entity.type
_entity.pdbx_description
1 polymer ?
#
loop_
_entity_poly.entity_id
_entity_poly.type
_entity_poly.pdbx_seq_one_letter_code
_entity_poly.pdbx_strand_id
1 'polypeptide(L)'
;LGDQGDKLTALAMHSKVYYDLVERNAIDRIYDNNGDADTAATSGTTANAFGSPTVPTFMGLRVIVSDDVPTTGSGASTEYSTYAFTAGSVASGEQAGLTTETDRDILAKSDAMSIDLHYTYHPVGSKWAVTTTNPTRAQLETVGNWSKVYETKNIGIVRITNVSNQD
;
A
#
# COMPACT_ATOMS: atom_id res chain seq x y z
N LEU A 1 3.38 -14.83 10.04
CA LEU A 1 3.88 -15.61 8.89
C LEU A 1 4.70 -16.84 9.29
N GLY A 2 5.23 -16.91 10.51
CA GLY A 2 6.03 -18.04 10.95
C GLY A 2 7.18 -18.35 10.00
N ASP A 3 7.21 -19.57 9.46
CA ASP A 3 8.17 -20.07 8.50
C ASP A 3 7.91 -19.63 7.04
N GLN A 4 6.89 -18.79 6.80
CA GLN A 4 6.50 -18.36 5.46
C GLN A 4 6.99 -16.94 5.10
N GLY A 5 8.08 -16.50 5.72
CA GLY A 5 8.69 -15.20 5.45
C GLY A 5 9.19 -15.03 4.02
N ASP A 6 9.57 -16.14 3.37
CA ASP A 6 9.99 -16.21 1.98
C ASP A 6 8.86 -15.87 0.96
N LYS A 7 7.60 -15.93 1.39
CA LYS A 7 6.45 -15.58 0.55
C LYS A 7 6.14 -14.08 0.51
N LEU A 8 6.84 -13.28 1.28
CA LEU A 8 6.70 -11.82 1.24
C LEU A 8 7.16 -11.30 -0.13
N THR A 9 6.41 -10.37 -0.70
CA THR A 9 6.67 -9.82 -2.05
C THR A 9 6.79 -8.31 -2.08
N ALA A 10 6.13 -7.61 -1.17
CA ALA A 10 6.11 -6.16 -1.15
C ALA A 10 6.05 -5.59 0.27
N LEU A 11 6.56 -4.38 0.41
CA LEU A 11 6.50 -3.55 1.60
C LEU A 11 5.78 -2.24 1.26
N ALA A 12 4.82 -1.83 2.08
CA ALA A 12 4.26 -0.48 2.06
C ALA A 12 4.73 0.26 3.29
N MET A 13 5.35 1.41 3.11
CA MET A 13 5.91 2.20 4.20
C MET A 13 5.67 3.70 4.00
N HIS A 14 5.67 4.43 5.10
CA HIS A 14 5.60 5.89 5.09
C HIS A 14 6.88 6.50 4.51
N SER A 15 6.79 7.65 3.84
CA SER A 15 7.93 8.35 3.23
C SER A 15 9.07 8.60 4.22
N LYS A 16 8.76 8.96 5.46
CA LYS A 16 9.76 9.18 6.52
C LYS A 16 10.62 7.94 6.75
N VAL A 17 10.00 6.77 6.89
CA VAL A 17 10.72 5.49 7.06
C VAL A 17 11.57 5.17 5.84
N TYR A 18 11.02 5.44 4.65
CA TYR A 18 11.74 5.23 3.40
C TYR A 18 13.02 6.07 3.34
N TYR A 19 12.94 7.36 3.66
CA TYR A 19 14.10 8.23 3.65
C TYR A 19 15.13 7.88 4.74
N ASP A 20 14.68 7.46 5.92
CA ASP A 20 15.58 6.94 6.96
C ASP A 20 16.36 5.71 6.48
N LEU A 21 15.73 4.83 5.69
CA LEU A 21 16.40 3.67 5.11
C LEU A 21 17.34 4.05 3.96
N VAL A 22 16.97 5.04 3.15
CA VAL A 22 17.83 5.58 2.07
C VAL A 22 19.09 6.19 2.66
N GLU A 23 18.97 6.97 3.74
CA GLU A 23 20.10 7.59 4.41
C GLU A 23 21.09 6.55 4.98
N ARG A 24 20.55 5.42 5.44
CA ARG A 24 21.37 4.28 5.92
C ARG A 24 21.89 3.38 4.79
N ASN A 25 21.70 3.74 3.52
CA ASN A 25 22.02 2.91 2.34
C ASN A 25 21.41 1.51 2.38
N ALA A 26 20.22 1.39 2.98
CA ALA A 26 19.55 0.10 3.13
C ALA A 26 18.55 -0.19 1.98
N ILE A 27 18.25 0.80 1.14
CA ILE A 27 17.37 0.66 -0.02
C ILE A 27 18.18 0.36 -1.27
N ASP A 28 17.92 -0.78 -1.85
CA ASP A 28 18.47 -1.15 -3.15
C ASP A 28 17.55 -0.62 -4.25
N ARG A 29 18.15 -0.05 -5.28
CA ARG A 29 17.45 0.38 -6.48
C ARG A 29 17.82 -0.56 -7.61
N ILE A 30 16.84 -1.33 -8.08
CA ILE A 30 17.03 -2.17 -9.24
C ILE A 30 16.94 -1.28 -10.48
N TYR A 31 18.05 -1.07 -11.15
CA TYR A 31 18.08 -0.49 -12.49
C TYR A 31 17.82 -1.60 -13.50
N ASP A 32 16.73 -1.48 -14.23
CA ASP A 32 16.47 -2.36 -15.37
C ASP A 32 17.31 -1.85 -16.54
N ASN A 33 18.41 -2.44 -16.77
CA ASN A 33 19.30 -2.48 -17.92
C ASN A 33 20.77 -2.31 -17.54
N ASN A 34 21.52 -3.39 -17.71
CA ASN A 34 22.97 -3.49 -17.67
C ASN A 34 23.65 -3.87 -16.36
N GLY A 35 23.14 -4.83 -15.61
CA GLY A 35 24.01 -5.75 -14.88
C GLY A 35 25.00 -5.19 -13.86
N ASP A 36 25.00 -3.91 -13.55
CA ASP A 36 25.94 -3.30 -12.63
C ASP A 36 25.21 -2.51 -11.55
N ALA A 37 24.57 -3.26 -10.66
CA ALA A 37 23.87 -2.69 -9.49
C ALA A 37 24.84 -2.01 -8.51
N ASP A 38 26.12 -2.34 -8.57
CA ASP A 38 27.13 -1.87 -7.62
C ASP A 38 27.71 -0.48 -7.99
N THR A 39 27.67 -0.11 -9.27
CA THR A 39 28.22 1.18 -9.72
C THR A 39 27.22 2.32 -9.61
N ALA A 40 25.93 2.03 -9.56
CA ALA A 40 24.88 3.02 -9.52
C ALA A 40 24.70 3.66 -8.13
N ALA A 41 25.03 2.95 -7.07
CA ALA A 41 24.98 3.49 -5.70
C ALA A 41 26.10 4.50 -5.42
N THR A 42 27.22 4.44 -6.16
CA THR A 42 28.42 5.27 -5.92
C THR A 42 28.54 6.43 -6.91
N SER A 43 27.90 6.33 -8.08
CA SER A 43 27.96 7.37 -9.10
C SER A 43 26.62 8.08 -9.25
N GLY A 44 26.47 9.19 -8.56
CA GLY A 44 25.30 10.07 -8.66
C GLY A 44 25.10 10.73 -10.03
N THR A 45 25.61 10.15 -11.13
CA THR A 45 25.72 10.80 -12.44
C THR A 45 25.12 10.04 -13.59
N THR A 46 24.59 8.86 -13.42
CA THR A 46 23.86 8.18 -14.51
C THR A 46 22.37 8.06 -14.23
N ALA A 47 21.76 9.14 -13.80
CA ALA A 47 20.38 9.34 -14.15
C ALA A 47 20.34 9.45 -15.68
N ASN A 48 20.03 8.39 -16.37
CA ASN A 48 19.47 8.54 -17.70
C ASN A 48 18.26 9.45 -17.53
N ALA A 49 18.32 10.66 -18.05
CA ALA A 49 17.26 11.66 -17.92
C ALA A 49 15.90 11.15 -18.46
N PHE A 50 15.89 9.95 -19.03
CA PHE A 50 14.77 9.21 -19.58
C PHE A 50 14.76 7.75 -19.13
N GLY A 51 15.44 7.40 -18.02
CA GLY A 51 15.53 6.04 -17.52
C GLY A 51 14.18 5.53 -17.04
N SER A 52 13.96 4.24 -17.23
CA SER A 52 12.83 3.51 -16.66
C SER A 52 12.72 3.79 -15.17
N PRO A 53 11.50 3.92 -14.63
CA PRO A 53 11.31 4.17 -13.22
C PRO A 53 11.99 3.07 -12.40
N THR A 54 12.95 3.45 -11.59
CA THR A 54 13.63 2.52 -10.69
C THR A 54 12.66 2.09 -9.60
N VAL A 55 12.47 0.79 -9.44
CA VAL A 55 11.66 0.26 -8.35
C VAL A 55 12.55 0.10 -7.12
N PRO A 56 12.32 0.85 -6.04
CA PRO A 56 13.09 0.65 -4.82
C PRO A 56 12.80 -0.72 -4.22
N THR A 57 13.84 -1.39 -3.73
CA THR A 57 13.73 -2.65 -3.02
C THR A 57 14.43 -2.59 -1.67
N PHE A 58 13.90 -3.32 -0.71
CA PHE A 58 14.50 -3.51 0.59
C PHE A 58 14.51 -5.01 0.90
N MET A 59 15.67 -5.57 1.13
CA MET A 59 15.85 -7.02 1.35
C MET A 59 15.21 -7.89 0.26
N GLY A 60 15.26 -7.44 -1.00
CA GLY A 60 14.66 -8.12 -2.14
C GLY A 60 13.14 -7.94 -2.28
N LEU A 61 12.48 -7.19 -1.38
CA LEU A 61 11.05 -6.90 -1.43
C LEU A 61 10.82 -5.55 -2.11
N ARG A 62 9.82 -5.48 -2.98
CA ARG A 62 9.41 -4.22 -3.62
C ARG A 62 8.89 -3.24 -2.57
N VAL A 63 9.37 -2.00 -2.59
CA VAL A 63 8.93 -0.94 -1.70
C VAL A 63 7.89 -0.06 -2.38
N ILE A 64 6.78 0.17 -1.68
CA ILE A 64 5.73 1.10 -2.03
C ILE A 64 5.75 2.20 -0.97
N VAL A 65 5.94 3.45 -1.40
CA VAL A 65 5.97 4.60 -0.50
C VAL A 65 4.63 5.32 -0.56
N SER A 66 4.01 5.53 0.60
CA SER A 66 2.76 6.29 0.71
C SER A 66 2.67 6.97 2.07
N ASP A 67 2.29 8.25 2.07
CA ASP A 67 2.05 9.00 3.30
C ASP A 67 0.68 8.71 3.93
N ASP A 68 -0.18 7.94 3.23
CA ASP A 68 -1.45 7.44 3.76
C ASP A 68 -1.27 6.26 4.74
N VAL A 69 -0.06 5.75 4.88
CA VAL A 69 0.22 4.67 5.84
C VAL A 69 0.02 5.19 7.27
N PRO A 70 -0.79 4.49 8.11
CA PRO A 70 -1.13 4.97 9.43
C PRO A 70 0.08 5.22 10.34
N THR A 71 0.06 6.36 11.01
CA THR A 71 1.00 6.74 12.06
C THR A 71 0.27 6.85 13.39
N THR A 72 0.96 6.62 14.50
CA THR A 72 0.40 6.72 15.85
C THR A 72 1.32 7.57 16.71
N GLY A 73 0.77 8.44 17.56
CA GLY A 73 1.55 9.35 18.41
C GLY A 73 1.77 10.71 17.75
N SER A 74 2.69 11.49 18.30
CA SER A 74 3.03 12.83 17.82
C SER A 74 4.46 13.22 18.22
N GLY A 75 5.07 14.11 17.44
CA GLY A 75 6.44 14.58 17.67
C GLY A 75 7.48 13.46 17.61
N ALA A 76 8.48 13.52 18.48
CA ALA A 76 9.58 12.55 18.55
C ALA A 76 9.15 11.11 18.89
N SER A 77 7.92 10.91 19.38
CA SER A 77 7.35 9.60 19.72
C SER A 77 6.39 9.08 18.64
N THR A 78 6.44 9.63 17.43
CA THR A 78 5.59 9.15 16.33
C THR A 78 6.03 7.76 15.89
N GLU A 79 5.12 6.81 16.00
CA GLU A 79 5.29 5.46 15.48
C GLU A 79 4.78 5.37 14.05
N TYR A 80 5.61 4.88 13.17
CA TYR A 80 5.29 4.62 11.78
C TYR A 80 5.00 3.15 11.58
N SER A 81 3.96 2.85 10.81
CA SER A 81 3.64 1.48 10.45
C SER A 81 4.22 1.14 9.09
N THR A 82 4.83 -0.03 8.97
CA THR A 82 5.25 -0.63 7.70
C THR A 82 4.50 -1.93 7.54
N TYR A 83 3.89 -2.14 6.39
CA TYR A 83 3.15 -3.36 6.10
C TYR A 83 3.91 -4.20 5.08
N ALA A 84 4.14 -5.46 5.41
CA ALA A 84 4.69 -6.45 4.51
C ALA A 84 3.55 -7.34 3.99
N PHE A 85 3.53 -7.58 2.68
CA PHE A 85 2.48 -8.31 2.00
C PHE A 85 3.01 -9.54 1.28
N THR A 86 2.22 -10.61 1.32
CA THR A 86 2.38 -11.73 0.41
C THR A 86 1.49 -11.54 -0.82
N ALA A 87 1.81 -12.22 -1.92
CA ALA A 87 0.94 -12.25 -3.07
C ALA A 87 -0.45 -12.82 -2.69
N GLY A 88 -1.52 -12.13 -3.11
CA GLY A 88 -2.90 -12.55 -2.80
C GLY A 88 -3.38 -12.25 -1.38
N SER A 89 -2.66 -11.44 -0.61
CA SER A 89 -3.08 -11.04 0.75
C SER A 89 -4.26 -10.06 0.78
N VAL A 90 -4.52 -9.39 -0.34
CA VAL A 90 -5.67 -8.49 -0.52
C VAL A 90 -6.47 -8.97 -1.73
N ALA A 91 -7.76 -9.18 -1.55
CA ALA A 91 -8.68 -9.49 -2.63
C ALA A 91 -9.40 -8.22 -3.11
N SER A 92 -9.59 -8.10 -4.42
CA SER A 92 -10.43 -7.08 -5.03
C SER A 92 -11.76 -7.71 -5.45
N GLY A 93 -12.86 -7.06 -5.10
CA GLY A 93 -14.20 -7.46 -5.52
C GLY A 93 -14.88 -6.29 -6.23
N GLU A 94 -15.51 -6.54 -7.35
CA GLU A 94 -16.34 -5.58 -8.08
C GLU A 94 -17.80 -6.00 -7.92
N GLN A 95 -18.60 -5.09 -7.36
CA GLN A 95 -20.03 -5.34 -7.17
C GLN A 95 -20.84 -4.91 -8.39
N ALA A 96 -20.50 -3.77 -8.95
CA ALA A 96 -21.09 -3.26 -10.18
C ALA A 96 -19.98 -2.69 -11.05
N GLY A 97 -19.93 -3.10 -12.30
CA GLY A 97 -19.02 -2.56 -13.30
C GLY A 97 -19.28 -1.09 -13.58
N LEU A 98 -18.44 -0.51 -14.40
CA LEU A 98 -18.60 0.88 -14.84
C LEU A 98 -19.96 1.06 -15.53
N THR A 99 -20.86 1.80 -14.89
CA THR A 99 -22.15 2.23 -15.46
C THR A 99 -22.07 3.70 -15.82
N THR A 100 -22.55 4.03 -17.01
CA THR A 100 -22.61 5.42 -17.49
C THR A 100 -24.07 5.75 -17.80
N GLU A 101 -24.56 6.80 -17.17
CA GLU A 101 -25.90 7.33 -17.40
C GLU A 101 -25.78 8.75 -17.94
N THR A 102 -26.57 9.07 -18.96
CA THR A 102 -26.60 10.40 -19.56
C THR A 102 -28.02 10.93 -19.55
N ASP A 103 -28.19 12.17 -19.13
CA ASP A 103 -29.45 12.87 -19.14
C ASP A 103 -29.27 14.28 -19.71
N ARG A 104 -30.30 14.77 -20.41
CA ARG A 104 -30.32 16.10 -21.00
C ARG A 104 -31.39 16.96 -20.37
N ASP A 105 -30.98 18.02 -19.71
CA ASP A 105 -31.89 19.07 -19.26
C ASP A 105 -32.21 20.04 -20.43
N ILE A 106 -33.44 19.92 -20.95
CA ILE A 106 -33.89 20.73 -22.08
C ILE A 106 -34.08 22.20 -21.68
N LEU A 107 -34.43 22.47 -20.41
CA LEU A 107 -34.67 23.82 -19.90
C LEU A 107 -33.36 24.57 -19.71
N ALA A 108 -32.37 23.91 -19.09
CA ALA A 108 -31.03 24.45 -18.88
C ALA A 108 -30.11 24.32 -20.11
N LYS A 109 -30.55 23.58 -21.17
CA LYS A 109 -29.72 23.26 -22.34
C LYS A 109 -28.35 22.70 -21.99
N SER A 110 -28.29 21.88 -20.94
CA SER A 110 -27.09 21.22 -20.45
C SER A 110 -27.24 19.70 -20.53
N ASP A 111 -26.13 19.01 -20.78
CA ASP A 111 -26.04 17.56 -20.76
C ASP A 111 -25.33 17.15 -19.45
N ALA A 112 -25.91 16.23 -18.71
CA ALA A 112 -25.33 15.65 -17.49
C ALA A 112 -24.91 14.21 -17.78
N MET A 113 -23.75 13.80 -17.27
CA MET A 113 -23.27 12.44 -17.34
C MET A 113 -22.85 11.98 -15.95
N SER A 114 -23.39 10.85 -15.49
CA SER A 114 -22.97 10.16 -14.27
C SER A 114 -22.18 8.91 -14.64
N ILE A 115 -21.10 8.69 -13.94
CA ILE A 115 -20.29 7.48 -14.06
C ILE A 115 -20.17 6.86 -12.67
N ASP A 116 -20.65 5.64 -12.53
CA ASP A 116 -20.67 4.91 -11.27
C ASP A 116 -19.83 3.63 -11.37
N LEU A 117 -19.00 3.42 -10.34
CA LEU A 117 -18.18 2.22 -10.19
C LEU A 117 -18.19 1.79 -8.73
N HIS A 118 -18.59 0.53 -8.46
CA HIS A 118 -18.62 -0.04 -7.13
C HIS A 118 -17.62 -1.17 -7.00
N TYR A 119 -16.58 -0.96 -6.21
CA TYR A 119 -15.58 -1.97 -5.91
C TYR A 119 -15.19 -1.98 -4.42
N THR A 120 -14.63 -3.06 -3.96
CA THR A 120 -14.11 -3.19 -2.61
C THR A 120 -12.77 -3.91 -2.59
N TYR A 121 -11.90 -3.52 -1.65
CA TYR A 121 -10.70 -4.25 -1.32
C TYR A 121 -10.86 -4.90 0.06
N HIS A 122 -10.49 -6.16 0.16
CA HIS A 122 -10.66 -6.93 1.38
C HIS A 122 -9.37 -7.67 1.75
N PRO A 123 -8.85 -7.48 3.00
CA PRO A 123 -7.71 -8.25 3.47
C PRO A 123 -8.14 -9.71 3.71
N VAL A 124 -7.45 -10.63 3.06
CA VAL A 124 -7.74 -12.06 3.15
C VAL A 124 -7.41 -12.57 4.55
N GLY A 125 -8.32 -13.38 5.10
CA GLY A 125 -8.19 -13.94 6.46
C GLY A 125 -9.01 -13.23 7.53
N SER A 126 -9.69 -12.15 7.18
CA SER A 126 -10.67 -11.46 8.02
C SER A 126 -12.07 -11.50 7.40
N LYS A 127 -13.10 -11.30 8.18
CA LYS A 127 -14.47 -11.11 7.71
C LYS A 127 -15.14 -9.96 8.47
N TRP A 128 -16.02 -9.27 7.78
CA TRP A 128 -16.91 -8.29 8.38
C TRP A 128 -17.90 -9.01 9.30
N ALA A 129 -17.98 -8.60 10.57
CA ALA A 129 -18.75 -9.28 11.60
C ALA A 129 -20.08 -8.59 11.92
N VAL A 130 -20.32 -7.40 11.36
CA VAL A 130 -21.50 -6.59 11.61
C VAL A 130 -22.50 -6.74 10.44
N THR A 131 -23.80 -6.60 10.73
CA THR A 131 -24.88 -6.73 9.73
C THR A 131 -25.00 -5.52 8.79
N THR A 132 -24.26 -4.45 9.02
CA THR A 132 -24.30 -3.23 8.19
C THR A 132 -23.77 -3.51 6.79
N THR A 133 -24.61 -3.32 5.78
CA THR A 133 -24.30 -3.59 4.37
C THR A 133 -23.47 -2.48 3.73
N ASN A 134 -23.59 -1.24 4.23
CA ASN A 134 -22.87 -0.09 3.73
C ASN A 134 -22.15 0.63 4.90
N PRO A 135 -20.98 0.12 5.32
CA PRO A 135 -20.27 0.65 6.46
C PRO A 135 -19.65 2.01 6.15
N THR A 136 -19.66 2.90 7.13
CA THR A 136 -18.89 4.14 7.08
C THR A 136 -17.40 3.87 7.29
N ARG A 137 -16.53 4.83 6.89
CA ARG A 137 -15.09 4.74 7.13
C ARG A 137 -14.74 4.46 8.60
N ALA A 138 -15.39 5.16 9.53
CA ALA A 138 -15.15 4.96 10.96
C ALA A 138 -15.52 3.54 11.43
N GLN A 139 -16.54 2.94 10.85
CA GLN A 139 -16.91 1.55 11.14
C GLN A 139 -15.88 0.56 10.58
N LEU A 140 -15.34 0.83 9.39
CA LEU A 140 -14.28 0.01 8.79
C LEU A 140 -12.96 0.07 9.59
N GLU A 141 -12.64 1.22 10.16
CA GLU A 141 -11.45 1.43 10.99
C GLU A 141 -11.58 0.79 12.39
N THR A 142 -12.80 0.47 12.82
CA THR A 142 -13.05 -0.14 14.13
C THR A 142 -12.71 -1.63 14.11
N VAL A 143 -11.65 -2.03 14.81
CA VAL A 143 -11.17 -3.41 14.87
C VAL A 143 -12.25 -4.40 15.34
N GLY A 144 -13.12 -3.99 16.28
CA GLY A 144 -14.21 -4.82 16.81
C GLY A 144 -15.27 -5.24 15.78
N ASN A 145 -15.33 -4.55 14.64
CA ASN A 145 -16.26 -4.88 13.55
C ASN A 145 -15.72 -5.98 12.61
N TRP A 146 -14.48 -6.41 12.84
CA TRP A 146 -13.83 -7.45 12.05
C TRP A 146 -13.60 -8.70 12.90
N SER A 147 -13.82 -9.86 12.32
CA SER A 147 -13.44 -11.12 12.95
C SER A 147 -12.42 -11.87 12.10
N LYS A 148 -11.44 -12.45 12.78
CA LYS A 148 -10.42 -13.27 12.17
C LYS A 148 -11.01 -14.63 11.76
N VAL A 149 -10.77 -15.03 10.51
CA VAL A 149 -11.22 -16.32 9.96
C VAL A 149 -10.05 -17.30 9.89
N TYR A 150 -8.87 -16.82 9.50
CA TYR A 150 -7.67 -17.66 9.40
C TYR A 150 -6.83 -17.56 10.68
N GLU A 151 -6.04 -18.58 10.94
CA GLU A 151 -4.99 -18.49 11.95
C GLU A 151 -3.99 -17.39 11.59
N THR A 152 -3.45 -16.71 12.60
CA THR A 152 -2.53 -15.56 12.41
C THR A 152 -1.33 -15.87 11.51
N LYS A 153 -0.81 -17.10 11.58
CA LYS A 153 0.30 -17.56 10.72
C LYS A 153 -0.06 -17.63 9.22
N ASN A 154 -1.35 -17.77 8.91
CA ASN A 154 -1.84 -17.89 7.52
C ASN A 154 -2.33 -16.55 6.95
N ILE A 155 -2.29 -15.47 7.72
CA ILE A 155 -2.61 -14.13 7.23
C ILE A 155 -1.37 -13.57 6.55
N GLY A 156 -1.49 -13.22 5.27
CA GLY A 156 -0.40 -12.76 4.42
C GLY A 156 -0.01 -11.28 4.59
N ILE A 157 -0.40 -10.65 5.70
CA ILE A 157 -0.10 -9.25 6.00
C ILE A 157 0.58 -9.18 7.35
N VAL A 158 1.75 -8.55 7.42
CA VAL A 158 2.50 -8.30 8.66
C VAL A 158 2.67 -6.80 8.85
N ARG A 159 2.32 -6.31 10.03
CA ARG A 159 2.58 -4.93 10.44
C ARG A 159 3.84 -4.89 11.28
N ILE A 160 4.73 -3.99 10.93
CA ILE A 160 5.95 -3.66 11.66
C ILE A 160 5.82 -2.20 12.10
N THR A 161 6.02 -1.92 13.37
CA THR A 161 6.03 -0.55 13.90
C THR A 161 7.45 -0.14 14.23
N ASN A 162 7.82 1.07 13.85
CA ASN A 162 9.11 1.67 14.15
C ASN A 162 8.93 3.14 14.54
N VAL A 163 9.80 3.63 15.38
CA VAL A 163 9.91 5.05 15.71
C VAL A 163 11.05 5.64 14.89
N SER A 164 10.80 6.76 14.22
CA SER A 164 11.87 7.48 13.53
C SER A 164 12.67 8.27 14.56
N ASN A 165 13.99 8.08 14.57
CA ASN A 165 14.91 8.75 15.50
C ASN A 165 15.50 10.05 14.93
N GLN A 166 14.85 10.63 13.94
CA GLN A 166 15.32 11.91 13.42
C GLN A 166 14.64 13.07 14.14
N ASP A 167 15.37 13.71 15.00
CA ASP A 167 15.14 15.07 15.48
C ASP A 167 15.54 16.09 14.42
#